data_9d0c9e3ce48d5d531363bf9a8d8f8e66
#
_entry.id   9d0c9e3ce48d5d531363bf9a8d8f8e66
#
_cell.length_a   1.000
_cell.length_b   1.000
_cell.length_c   1.000
_cell.angle_alpha   90.00
_cell.angle_beta   90.00
_cell.angle_gamma   90.00
#
_symmetry.space_group_name_H-M   'P 1'
#
loop_
_entity.id
_entity.type
_entity.pdbx_description
1 polymer ?
#
loop_
_entity_poly.entity_id
_entity_poly.type
_entity_poly.pdbx_seq_one_letter_code
_entity_poly.pdbx_strand_id
1 'polypeptide(L)'
;EEEERIIREEQRERERMTEEAKRIELRIADHEGELRRIQERIQEKYSEKIPDVVERNISDSDLALEIDRLERSIERIGPINMAVKDEFEEENNRLEFLQRQHTDLLESEQKLLETMNKIDTAARKQFLKTFEQIRTNFKKTFTMFFEGGESDLELIGDDDPLEADINILAKPPGKHTRNLRMLSSGEKALTAISLLFAIYLVKPSPFCILDEVDAPLDDNNIAKFTRVLGKFSGQTQFIIVTHNKLTMEAAQFLYGVTMAQSGVSKIVSVQLD
;
A
#
# COMPACT_ATOMS: atom_id res chain seq x y z
N GLU A 1 108.38 -8.53 53.97
CA GLU A 1 107.68 -9.85 54.14
C GLU A 1 106.22 -9.65 54.56
N GLU A 2 105.91 -8.74 55.45
CA GLU A 2 104.50 -8.49 55.92
C GLU A 2 103.65 -7.76 54.85
N GLU A 3 104.25 -6.82 54.13
CA GLU A 3 103.62 -6.12 53.01
C GLU A 3 103.35 -7.05 51.79
N GLU A 4 104.28 -7.92 51.53
CA GLU A 4 104.06 -8.99 50.51
C GLU A 4 102.94 -9.98 50.85
N ARG A 5 102.67 -10.22 52.09
CA ARG A 5 101.59 -11.06 52.56
C ARG A 5 100.21 -10.39 52.40
N ILE A 6 100.21 -9.12 52.78
CA ILE A 6 98.97 -8.29 52.58
C ILE A 6 98.64 -8.19 51.10
N ILE A 7 99.63 -7.89 50.25
CA ILE A 7 99.40 -7.80 48.80
C ILE A 7 98.87 -9.15 48.23
N ARG A 8 99.40 -10.29 48.66
CA ARG A 8 98.89 -11.59 48.21
C ARG A 8 97.50 -11.93 48.75
N GLU A 9 97.18 -11.47 49.94
CA GLU A 9 95.81 -11.64 50.48
C GLU A 9 94.81 -10.75 49.71
N GLU A 10 95.17 -9.52 49.47
CA GLU A 10 94.33 -8.62 48.65
C GLU A 10 94.20 -9.07 47.20
N GLN A 11 95.24 -9.60 46.59
CA GLN A 11 95.16 -10.20 45.29
C GLN A 11 94.24 -11.42 45.23
N ARG A 12 94.27 -12.31 46.23
CA ARG A 12 93.37 -13.46 46.35
C ARG A 12 91.91 -13.02 46.59
N GLU A 13 91.74 -12.05 47.38
CA GLU A 13 90.41 -11.51 47.63
C GLU A 13 89.82 -10.82 46.36
N ARG A 14 90.61 -10.08 45.63
CA ARG A 14 90.28 -9.53 44.35
C ARG A 14 89.97 -10.59 43.30
N GLU A 15 90.78 -11.63 43.21
CA GLU A 15 90.52 -12.77 42.30
C GLU A 15 89.15 -13.45 42.66
N ARG A 16 88.91 -13.67 43.94
CA ARG A 16 87.64 -14.25 44.42
C ARG A 16 86.44 -13.35 44.13
N MET A 17 86.55 -12.06 44.35
CA MET A 17 85.52 -11.14 44.01
C MET A 17 85.24 -11.02 42.49
N THR A 18 86.32 -11.12 41.67
CA THR A 18 86.20 -11.17 40.24
C THR A 18 85.51 -12.47 39.73
N GLU A 19 85.77 -13.56 40.32
CA GLU A 19 85.10 -14.84 40.05
C GLU A 19 83.63 -14.81 40.46
N GLU A 20 83.33 -14.25 41.65
CA GLU A 20 81.93 -14.10 42.08
C GLU A 20 81.17 -13.13 41.16
N ALA A 21 81.78 -12.03 40.74
CA ALA A 21 81.18 -11.09 39.82
C ALA A 21 80.88 -11.77 38.46
N LYS A 22 81.84 -12.53 37.89
CA LYS A 22 81.59 -13.32 36.69
C LYS A 22 80.49 -14.36 36.83
N ARG A 23 80.41 -14.97 37.99
CA ARG A 23 79.35 -15.98 38.28
C ARG A 23 77.97 -15.34 38.36
N ILE A 24 77.88 -14.12 38.90
CA ILE A 24 76.66 -13.31 38.97
C ILE A 24 76.25 -12.84 37.57
N GLU A 25 77.25 -12.31 36.76
CA GLU A 25 77.03 -11.90 35.36
C GLU A 25 76.46 -13.04 34.51
N LEU A 26 77.02 -14.22 34.60
CA LEU A 26 76.52 -15.45 33.92
C LEU A 26 75.06 -15.76 34.31
N ARG A 27 74.75 -15.71 35.62
CA ARG A 27 73.39 -15.93 36.10
C ARG A 27 72.40 -14.87 35.61
N ILE A 28 72.81 -13.64 35.54
CA ILE A 28 72.01 -12.53 34.97
C ILE A 28 71.74 -12.81 33.49
N ALA A 29 72.78 -13.14 32.72
CA ALA A 29 72.62 -13.46 31.30
C ALA A 29 71.72 -14.67 31.05
N ASP A 30 71.79 -15.72 31.89
CA ASP A 30 70.90 -16.88 31.81
C ASP A 30 69.46 -16.46 32.08
N HIS A 31 69.18 -15.69 33.13
CA HIS A 31 67.84 -15.22 33.45
C HIS A 31 67.27 -14.25 32.42
N GLU A 32 68.10 -13.36 31.86
CA GLU A 32 67.67 -12.49 30.75
C GLU A 32 67.36 -13.29 29.50
N GLY A 33 68.09 -14.37 29.23
CA GLY A 33 67.82 -15.29 28.15
C GLY A 33 66.50 -16.06 28.35
N GLU A 34 66.20 -16.50 29.55
CA GLU A 34 64.93 -17.16 29.90
C GLU A 34 63.74 -16.19 29.79
N LEU A 35 63.87 -14.96 30.30
CA LEU A 35 62.89 -13.91 30.16
C LEU A 35 62.57 -13.60 28.70
N ARG A 36 63.58 -13.48 27.87
CA ARG A 36 63.41 -13.23 26.44
C ARG A 36 62.62 -14.36 25.75
N ARG A 37 62.96 -15.62 26.06
CA ARG A 37 62.25 -16.80 25.53
C ARG A 37 60.78 -16.85 25.97
N ILE A 38 60.51 -16.45 27.20
CA ILE A 38 59.13 -16.41 27.71
C ILE A 38 58.35 -15.28 27.01
N GLN A 39 58.97 -14.10 26.83
CA GLN A 39 58.34 -12.99 26.13
C GLN A 39 58.04 -13.32 24.67
N GLU A 40 58.99 -13.93 23.95
CA GLU A 40 58.79 -14.37 22.56
C GLU A 40 57.67 -15.39 22.46
N ARG A 41 57.59 -16.39 23.35
CA ARG A 41 56.53 -17.41 23.34
C ARG A 41 55.16 -16.81 23.62
N ILE A 42 55.03 -15.82 24.52
CA ILE A 42 53.79 -15.18 24.83
C ILE A 42 53.35 -14.28 23.66
N GLN A 43 54.27 -13.59 23.04
CA GLN A 43 53.97 -12.76 21.87
C GLN A 43 53.52 -13.61 20.66
N GLU A 44 54.19 -14.77 20.45
CA GLU A 44 53.76 -15.69 19.36
C GLU A 44 52.40 -16.35 19.63
N LYS A 45 52.16 -16.76 20.89
CA LYS A 45 50.95 -17.52 21.22
C LYS A 45 49.71 -16.65 21.47
N TYR A 46 49.89 -15.46 22.02
CA TYR A 46 48.79 -14.60 22.48
C TYR A 46 48.76 -13.22 21.84
N SER A 47 49.79 -12.88 21.02
CA SER A 47 49.92 -11.54 20.38
C SER A 47 49.91 -10.36 21.36
N GLU A 48 50.19 -10.60 22.63
CA GLU A 48 50.23 -9.60 23.69
C GLU A 48 51.66 -9.41 24.24
N LYS A 49 51.96 -8.19 24.70
CA LYS A 49 53.20 -7.87 25.40
C LYS A 49 53.00 -7.99 26.90
N ILE A 50 53.95 -8.64 27.57
CA ILE A 50 53.96 -8.68 29.03
C ILE A 50 54.32 -7.30 29.57
N PRO A 51 53.51 -6.72 30.49
CA PRO A 51 53.85 -5.50 31.15
C PRO A 51 55.11 -5.62 32.01
N ASP A 52 55.95 -4.58 32.05
CA ASP A 52 57.21 -4.62 32.80
C ASP A 52 57.04 -4.80 34.32
N VAL A 53 55.85 -4.52 34.82
CA VAL A 53 55.48 -4.66 36.24
C VAL A 53 54.15 -5.41 36.31
N VAL A 54 54.14 -6.56 36.93
CA VAL A 54 52.91 -7.32 37.24
C VAL A 54 52.64 -7.19 38.75
N GLU A 55 51.55 -6.51 39.10
CA GLU A 55 51.08 -6.52 40.51
C GLU A 55 50.59 -7.92 40.85
N ARG A 56 51.30 -8.63 41.72
CA ARG A 56 50.93 -9.98 42.17
C ARG A 56 49.93 -9.89 43.32
N ASN A 57 48.65 -10.02 43.01
CA ASN A 57 47.62 -10.18 44.02
C ASN A 57 47.19 -11.64 44.28
N ILE A 58 47.75 -12.57 43.54
CA ILE A 58 47.36 -14.01 43.56
C ILE A 58 48.62 -14.87 43.76
N SER A 59 48.51 -15.96 44.53
CA SER A 59 49.64 -16.89 44.74
C SER A 59 49.87 -17.71 43.48
N ASP A 60 51.14 -18.12 43.25
CA ASP A 60 51.51 -18.93 42.08
C ASP A 60 50.75 -20.28 42.04
N SER A 61 50.35 -20.83 43.17
CA SER A 61 49.52 -22.06 43.28
C SER A 61 48.07 -21.81 42.81
N ASP A 62 47.51 -20.66 43.14
CA ASP A 62 46.14 -20.34 42.75
C ASP A 62 46.04 -20.04 41.25
N LEU A 63 47.06 -19.36 40.71
CA LEU A 63 47.21 -19.09 39.28
C LEU A 63 47.31 -20.38 38.48
N ALA A 64 48.10 -21.34 38.94
CA ALA A 64 48.25 -22.67 38.29
C ALA A 64 46.91 -23.46 38.27
N LEU A 65 46.14 -23.39 39.34
CA LEU A 65 44.79 -23.99 39.41
C LEU A 65 43.78 -23.32 38.47
N GLU A 66 43.85 -22.01 38.37
CA GLU A 66 42.98 -21.26 37.48
C GLU A 66 43.30 -21.52 36.00
N ILE A 67 44.59 -21.61 35.63
CA ILE A 67 45.03 -21.97 34.28
C ILE A 67 44.54 -23.39 33.91
N ASP A 68 44.75 -24.37 34.77
CA ASP A 68 44.31 -25.76 34.54
C ASP A 68 42.76 -25.83 34.38
N ARG A 69 42.03 -25.06 35.17
CA ARG A 69 40.57 -24.95 35.04
C ARG A 69 40.13 -24.34 33.71
N LEU A 70 40.81 -23.29 33.26
CA LEU A 70 40.52 -22.64 31.99
C LEU A 70 40.90 -23.53 30.80
N GLU A 71 42.05 -24.20 30.85
CA GLU A 71 42.47 -25.16 29.83
C GLU A 71 41.46 -26.31 29.68
N ARG A 72 41.01 -26.91 30.78
CA ARG A 72 39.95 -27.93 30.74
C ARG A 72 38.60 -27.38 30.24
N SER A 73 38.33 -26.11 30.46
CA SER A 73 37.12 -25.48 29.91
C SER A 73 37.22 -25.27 28.39
N ILE A 74 38.38 -24.87 27.90
CA ILE A 74 38.67 -24.75 26.46
C ILE A 74 38.64 -26.12 25.79
N GLU A 75 39.26 -27.15 26.38
CA GLU A 75 39.19 -28.51 25.85
C GLU A 75 37.75 -29.06 25.77
N ARG A 76 36.89 -28.74 26.74
CA ARG A 76 35.47 -29.12 26.70
C ARG A 76 34.68 -28.47 25.59
N ILE A 77 35.04 -27.25 25.20
CA ILE A 77 34.41 -26.55 24.07
C ILE A 77 34.75 -27.23 22.74
N GLY A 78 35.95 -27.87 22.68
CA GLY A 78 36.40 -28.57 21.47
C GLY A 78 36.74 -27.63 20.31
N PRO A 79 36.93 -28.16 19.09
CA PRO A 79 37.25 -27.36 17.92
C PRO A 79 36.05 -26.47 17.54
N ILE A 80 36.19 -25.17 17.73
CA ILE A 80 35.18 -24.20 17.31
C ILE A 80 35.29 -24.01 15.80
N ASN A 81 34.23 -24.30 15.09
CA ASN A 81 34.11 -23.92 13.68
C ASN A 81 33.88 -22.41 13.57
N MET A 82 34.90 -21.64 13.24
CA MET A 82 34.80 -20.18 13.10
C MET A 82 33.82 -19.76 11.99
N ALA A 83 33.56 -20.61 10.99
CA ALA A 83 32.57 -20.34 9.95
C ALA A 83 31.14 -20.25 10.50
N VAL A 84 30.84 -20.92 11.63
CA VAL A 84 29.53 -20.84 12.28
C VAL A 84 29.22 -19.42 12.79
N LYS A 85 30.24 -18.66 13.15
CA LYS A 85 30.06 -17.27 13.58
C LYS A 85 29.58 -16.41 12.42
N ASP A 86 30.22 -16.53 11.28
CA ASP A 86 29.87 -15.75 10.08
C ASP A 86 28.47 -16.15 9.57
N GLU A 87 28.17 -17.44 9.55
CA GLU A 87 26.83 -17.96 9.22
C GLU A 87 25.76 -17.45 10.19
N PHE A 88 26.06 -17.40 11.49
CA PHE A 88 25.13 -16.86 12.48
C PHE A 88 24.87 -15.36 12.28
N GLU A 89 25.92 -14.57 12.02
CA GLU A 89 25.77 -13.14 11.75
C GLU A 89 24.93 -12.89 10.47
N GLU A 90 25.15 -13.69 9.43
CA GLU A 90 24.38 -13.61 8.17
C GLU A 90 22.90 -13.95 8.39
N GLU A 91 22.60 -15.05 9.07
CA GLU A 91 21.23 -15.47 9.38
C GLU A 91 20.54 -14.50 10.34
N ASN A 92 21.26 -13.92 11.29
CA ASN A 92 20.70 -12.91 12.19
C ASN A 92 20.33 -11.62 11.43
N ASN A 93 21.20 -11.16 10.54
CA ASN A 93 20.91 -10.00 9.68
C ASN A 93 19.70 -10.28 8.77
N ARG A 94 19.61 -11.49 8.24
CA ARG A 94 18.46 -11.94 7.44
C ARG A 94 17.18 -11.96 8.26
N LEU A 95 17.23 -12.48 9.49
CA LEU A 95 16.10 -12.48 10.41
C LEU A 95 15.60 -11.06 10.71
N GLU A 96 16.51 -10.15 11.06
CA GLU A 96 16.17 -8.75 11.30
C GLU A 96 15.54 -8.09 10.08
N PHE A 97 16.08 -8.33 8.89
CA PHE A 97 15.51 -7.84 7.65
C PHE A 97 14.07 -8.35 7.45
N LEU A 98 13.85 -9.66 7.62
CA LEU A 98 12.53 -10.27 7.48
C LEU A 98 11.53 -9.76 8.52
N GLN A 99 11.97 -9.55 9.75
CA GLN A 99 11.13 -8.96 10.80
C GLN A 99 10.70 -7.54 10.46
N ARG A 100 11.59 -6.70 9.95
CA ARG A 100 11.26 -5.34 9.49
C ARG A 100 10.25 -5.39 8.33
N GLN A 101 10.52 -6.23 7.32
CA GLN A 101 9.60 -6.40 6.19
C GLN A 101 8.22 -6.89 6.63
N HIS A 102 8.16 -7.82 7.57
CA HIS A 102 6.89 -8.30 8.13
C HIS A 102 6.12 -7.19 8.85
N THR A 103 6.81 -6.38 9.65
CA THR A 103 6.19 -5.24 10.34
C THR A 103 5.66 -4.21 9.34
N ASP A 104 6.46 -3.84 8.33
CA ASP A 104 6.07 -2.89 7.28
C ASP A 104 4.85 -3.39 6.48
N LEU A 105 4.78 -4.69 6.21
CA LEU A 105 3.63 -5.30 5.53
C LEU A 105 2.36 -5.23 6.38
N LEU A 106 2.44 -5.56 7.67
CA LEU A 106 1.30 -5.46 8.59
C LEU A 106 0.79 -4.02 8.74
N GLU A 107 1.70 -3.04 8.86
CA GLU A 107 1.31 -1.63 8.89
C GLU A 107 0.66 -1.18 7.58
N SER A 108 1.19 -1.67 6.44
CA SER A 108 0.64 -1.37 5.12
C SER A 108 -0.74 -1.97 4.93
N GLU A 109 -0.95 -3.21 5.35
CA GLU A 109 -2.26 -3.87 5.36
C GLU A 109 -3.28 -3.08 6.19
N GLN A 110 -2.91 -2.69 7.41
CA GLN A 110 -3.79 -1.90 8.26
C GLN A 110 -4.16 -0.56 7.62
N LYS A 111 -3.20 0.16 7.04
CA LYS A 111 -3.45 1.43 6.34
C LYS A 111 -4.36 1.25 5.13
N LEU A 112 -4.21 0.14 4.39
CA LEU A 112 -5.09 -0.21 3.28
C LEU A 112 -6.52 -0.44 3.77
N LEU A 113 -6.72 -1.24 4.82
CA LEU A 113 -8.04 -1.51 5.40
C LEU A 113 -8.72 -0.23 5.90
N GLU A 114 -7.98 0.63 6.59
CA GLU A 114 -8.50 1.94 7.03
C GLU A 114 -8.90 2.83 5.84
N THR A 115 -8.10 2.81 4.76
CA THR A 115 -8.39 3.58 3.55
C THR A 115 -9.61 3.04 2.82
N MET A 116 -9.75 1.72 2.69
CA MET A 116 -10.94 1.07 2.14
C MET A 116 -12.20 1.46 2.92
N ASN A 117 -12.16 1.37 4.25
CA ASN A 117 -13.29 1.76 5.09
C ASN A 117 -13.69 3.25 4.92
N LYS A 118 -12.71 4.14 4.76
CA LYS A 118 -12.98 5.56 4.47
C LYS A 118 -13.64 5.76 3.11
N ILE A 119 -13.15 5.05 2.09
CA ILE A 119 -13.70 5.09 0.73
C ILE A 119 -15.13 4.56 0.73
N ASP A 120 -15.38 3.40 1.35
CA ASP A 120 -16.71 2.79 1.43
C ASP A 120 -17.70 3.70 2.16
N THR A 121 -17.29 4.29 3.26
CA THR A 121 -18.13 5.24 4.01
C THR A 121 -18.46 6.48 3.16
N ALA A 122 -17.49 7.01 2.45
CA ALA A 122 -17.68 8.15 1.55
C ALA A 122 -18.58 7.78 0.35
N ALA A 123 -18.36 6.59 -0.23
CA ALA A 123 -19.16 6.06 -1.33
C ALA A 123 -20.62 5.88 -0.94
N ARG A 124 -20.90 5.22 0.21
CA ARG A 124 -22.26 5.05 0.73
C ARG A 124 -22.98 6.39 0.95
N LYS A 125 -22.28 7.35 1.56
CA LYS A 125 -22.83 8.69 1.78
C LYS A 125 -23.14 9.40 0.46
N GLN A 126 -22.22 9.33 -0.51
CA GLN A 126 -22.40 9.96 -1.82
C GLN A 126 -23.51 9.26 -2.60
N PHE A 127 -23.58 7.93 -2.56
CA PHE A 127 -24.63 7.14 -3.19
C PHE A 127 -26.01 7.53 -2.66
N LEU A 128 -26.22 7.49 -1.35
CA LEU A 128 -27.51 7.83 -0.73
C LEU A 128 -27.95 9.27 -1.08
N LYS A 129 -27.01 10.22 -1.04
CA LYS A 129 -27.29 11.59 -1.43
C LYS A 129 -27.75 11.69 -2.89
N THR A 130 -27.04 11.00 -3.78
CA THR A 130 -27.37 10.99 -5.22
C THR A 130 -28.68 10.26 -5.48
N PHE A 131 -28.88 9.13 -4.81
CA PHE A 131 -30.13 8.37 -4.90
C PHE A 131 -31.35 9.20 -4.50
N GLU A 132 -31.31 9.92 -3.40
CA GLU A 132 -32.41 10.79 -2.97
C GLU A 132 -32.66 11.96 -3.92
N GLN A 133 -31.60 12.49 -4.56
CA GLN A 133 -31.75 13.49 -5.61
C GLN A 133 -32.45 12.89 -6.85
N ILE A 134 -32.02 11.72 -7.31
CA ILE A 134 -32.63 11.01 -8.43
C ILE A 134 -34.09 10.68 -8.10
N ARG A 135 -34.37 10.16 -6.92
CA ARG A 135 -35.70 9.83 -6.43
C ARG A 135 -36.63 11.04 -6.47
N THR A 136 -36.16 12.17 -5.96
CA THR A 136 -36.90 13.43 -5.98
C THR A 136 -37.13 13.94 -7.40
N ASN A 137 -36.12 13.88 -8.25
CA ASN A 137 -36.24 14.27 -9.65
C ASN A 137 -37.18 13.32 -10.41
N PHE A 138 -37.13 12.02 -10.14
CA PHE A 138 -37.98 11.03 -10.80
C PHE A 138 -39.46 11.29 -10.53
N LYS A 139 -39.85 11.66 -9.32
CA LYS A 139 -41.22 12.07 -9.00
C LYS A 139 -41.65 13.25 -9.85
N LYS A 140 -40.78 14.25 -10.04
CA LYS A 140 -41.08 15.46 -10.85
C LYS A 140 -41.12 15.12 -12.33
N THR A 141 -40.12 14.44 -12.87
CA THR A 141 -40.07 14.11 -14.30
C THR A 141 -41.22 13.19 -14.69
N PHE A 142 -41.52 12.18 -13.87
CA PHE A 142 -42.64 11.28 -14.10
C PHE A 142 -43.96 12.06 -14.21
N THR A 143 -44.23 12.94 -13.24
CA THR A 143 -45.43 13.78 -13.30
C THR A 143 -45.45 14.72 -14.54
N MET A 144 -44.30 15.19 -15.01
CA MET A 144 -44.22 16.01 -16.24
C MET A 144 -44.52 15.19 -17.50
N PHE A 145 -44.01 13.97 -17.61
CA PHE A 145 -44.21 13.09 -18.76
C PHE A 145 -45.62 12.48 -18.83
N PHE A 146 -46.14 12.09 -17.67
CA PHE A 146 -47.46 11.45 -17.62
C PHE A 146 -48.65 12.39 -17.36
N GLU A 147 -48.34 13.69 -17.11
CA GLU A 147 -49.34 14.74 -16.72
C GLU A 147 -50.10 14.35 -15.43
N GLY A 148 -49.39 13.68 -14.50
CA GLY A 148 -49.91 13.20 -13.24
C GLY A 148 -49.31 11.86 -12.84
N GLY A 149 -50.03 11.15 -11.94
CA GLY A 149 -49.56 9.89 -11.44
C GLY A 149 -48.54 9.95 -10.29
N GLU A 150 -48.08 8.82 -9.84
CA GLU A 150 -47.12 8.70 -8.74
C GLU A 150 -45.98 7.81 -9.16
N SER A 151 -44.75 8.17 -8.77
CA SER A 151 -43.57 7.33 -8.95
C SER A 151 -42.66 7.40 -7.72
N ASP A 152 -41.91 6.33 -7.51
CA ASP A 152 -40.89 6.29 -6.46
C ASP A 152 -39.77 5.33 -6.81
N LEU A 153 -38.65 5.47 -6.10
CA LEU A 153 -37.51 4.54 -6.12
C LEU A 153 -37.29 4.03 -4.69
N GLU A 154 -37.11 2.73 -4.54
CA GLU A 154 -36.88 2.10 -3.25
C GLU A 154 -35.64 1.20 -3.35
N LEU A 155 -34.80 1.22 -2.29
CA LEU A 155 -33.74 0.24 -2.13
C LEU A 155 -34.31 -0.97 -1.45
N ILE A 156 -34.06 -2.17 -1.97
CA ILE A 156 -34.57 -3.45 -1.45
C ILE A 156 -33.44 -4.48 -1.43
N GLY A 157 -33.57 -5.46 -0.52
CA GLY A 157 -32.69 -6.64 -0.50
C GLY A 157 -31.59 -6.58 0.53
N ASP A 158 -30.63 -5.71 0.40
CA ASP A 158 -29.47 -5.63 1.29
C ASP A 158 -29.53 -4.40 2.19
N ASP A 159 -28.94 -4.52 3.39
CA ASP A 159 -28.78 -3.41 4.33
C ASP A 159 -27.68 -2.43 3.86
N ASP A 160 -26.73 -2.91 3.04
CA ASP A 160 -25.74 -2.04 2.41
C ASP A 160 -26.34 -1.35 1.19
N PRO A 161 -26.43 0.00 1.18
CA PRO A 161 -26.99 0.74 0.06
C PRO A 161 -26.29 0.52 -1.28
N LEU A 162 -25.00 0.12 -1.27
CA LEU A 162 -24.23 -0.13 -2.48
C LEU A 162 -24.52 -1.50 -3.11
N GLU A 163 -25.00 -2.45 -2.32
CA GLU A 163 -25.35 -3.81 -2.76
C GLU A 163 -26.86 -3.99 -2.93
N ALA A 164 -27.65 -3.04 -2.46
CA ALA A 164 -29.10 -3.09 -2.52
C ALA A 164 -29.63 -2.93 -3.96
N ASP A 165 -30.64 -3.71 -4.30
CA ASP A 165 -31.38 -3.57 -5.55
C ASP A 165 -32.25 -2.32 -5.57
N ILE A 166 -32.45 -1.71 -6.74
CA ILE A 166 -33.32 -0.54 -6.94
C ILE A 166 -34.67 -1.00 -7.51
N ASN A 167 -35.72 -0.90 -6.69
CA ASN A 167 -37.07 -1.14 -7.14
C ASN A 167 -37.72 0.14 -7.68
N ILE A 168 -38.24 0.08 -8.91
CA ILE A 168 -38.89 1.19 -9.56
C ILE A 168 -40.42 1.03 -9.42
N LEU A 169 -41.03 2.02 -8.78
CA LEU A 169 -42.47 2.11 -8.63
C LEU A 169 -43.01 3.20 -9.57
N ALA A 170 -44.00 2.83 -10.39
CA ALA A 170 -44.63 3.78 -11.31
C ALA A 170 -46.11 3.50 -11.40
N LYS A 171 -46.91 4.53 -11.16
CA LYS A 171 -48.37 4.50 -11.22
C LYS A 171 -48.88 5.63 -12.12
N PRO A 172 -49.05 5.39 -13.43
CA PRO A 172 -49.65 6.37 -14.33
C PRO A 172 -51.07 6.75 -13.90
N PRO A 173 -51.57 7.90 -14.34
CA PRO A 173 -52.94 8.34 -14.05
C PRO A 173 -53.96 7.28 -14.51
N GLY A 174 -54.97 7.02 -13.65
CA GLY A 174 -56.00 6.01 -13.93
C GLY A 174 -55.62 4.57 -13.69
N LYS A 175 -54.37 4.27 -13.27
CA LYS A 175 -53.95 2.89 -12.87
C LYS A 175 -53.98 2.72 -11.37
N HIS A 176 -54.33 1.50 -10.94
CA HIS A 176 -54.41 1.17 -9.52
C HIS A 176 -53.12 0.53 -8.97
N THR A 177 -52.24 0.02 -9.84
CA THR A 177 -51.05 -0.68 -9.43
C THR A 177 -49.78 0.16 -9.68
N ARG A 178 -48.75 0.00 -8.83
CA ARG A 178 -47.46 0.63 -8.98
C ARG A 178 -46.40 -0.29 -9.64
N ASN A 179 -46.84 -1.49 -10.10
CA ASN A 179 -45.93 -2.49 -10.65
C ASN A 179 -45.61 -2.22 -12.14
N LEU A 180 -44.35 -2.01 -12.49
CA LEU A 180 -43.87 -1.84 -13.85
C LEU A 180 -44.31 -2.95 -14.82
N ARG A 181 -44.44 -4.20 -14.34
CA ARG A 181 -44.85 -5.36 -15.17
C ARG A 181 -46.24 -5.20 -15.76
N MET A 182 -47.10 -4.44 -15.12
CA MET A 182 -48.48 -4.20 -15.50
C MET A 182 -48.67 -3.00 -16.46
N LEU A 183 -47.61 -2.31 -16.80
CA LEU A 183 -47.61 -1.17 -17.73
C LEU A 183 -47.55 -1.64 -19.18
N SER A 184 -48.14 -0.89 -20.11
CA SER A 184 -47.99 -1.11 -21.55
C SER A 184 -46.54 -0.84 -21.98
N SER A 185 -46.14 -1.24 -23.20
CA SER A 185 -44.81 -1.01 -23.72
C SER A 185 -44.46 0.47 -23.77
N GLY A 186 -45.37 1.33 -24.27
CA GLY A 186 -45.18 2.78 -24.31
C GLY A 186 -45.10 3.43 -22.92
N GLU A 187 -45.93 2.97 -21.93
CA GLU A 187 -45.87 3.43 -20.55
C GLU A 187 -44.55 3.03 -19.89
N LYS A 188 -44.03 1.83 -20.14
CA LYS A 188 -42.70 1.39 -19.67
C LYS A 188 -41.61 2.25 -20.24
N ALA A 189 -41.64 2.51 -21.56
CA ALA A 189 -40.67 3.33 -22.22
C ALA A 189 -40.69 4.78 -21.68
N LEU A 190 -41.88 5.36 -21.52
CA LEU A 190 -42.00 6.70 -20.97
C LEU A 190 -41.55 6.81 -19.50
N THR A 191 -41.75 5.72 -18.71
CA THR A 191 -41.23 5.62 -17.35
C THR A 191 -39.70 5.57 -17.34
N ALA A 192 -39.10 4.77 -18.24
CA ALA A 192 -37.65 4.68 -18.40
C ALA A 192 -37.05 6.04 -18.82
N ILE A 193 -37.69 6.73 -19.77
CA ILE A 193 -37.29 8.08 -20.19
C ILE A 193 -37.39 9.06 -19.00
N SER A 194 -38.48 8.97 -18.20
CA SER A 194 -38.63 9.80 -17.01
C SER A 194 -37.52 9.59 -15.99
N LEU A 195 -37.09 8.36 -15.79
CA LEU A 195 -35.96 8.03 -14.90
C LEU A 195 -34.62 8.51 -15.50
N LEU A 196 -34.42 8.35 -16.81
CA LEU A 196 -33.22 8.84 -17.49
C LEU A 196 -33.09 10.37 -17.30
N PHE A 197 -34.18 11.12 -17.48
CA PHE A 197 -34.18 12.57 -17.22
C PHE A 197 -33.98 12.91 -15.74
N ALA A 198 -34.48 12.09 -14.82
CA ALA A 198 -34.26 12.29 -13.39
C ALA A 198 -32.77 12.15 -13.02
N ILE A 199 -32.08 11.19 -13.61
CA ILE A 199 -30.63 11.01 -13.47
C ILE A 199 -29.89 12.17 -14.12
N TYR A 200 -30.26 12.56 -15.35
CA TYR A 200 -29.69 13.67 -16.06
C TYR A 200 -29.75 14.97 -15.25
N LEU A 201 -30.85 15.25 -14.57
CA LEU A 201 -31.04 16.47 -13.76
C LEU A 201 -30.17 16.53 -12.50
N VAL A 202 -29.52 15.46 -12.09
CA VAL A 202 -28.54 15.51 -10.98
C VAL A 202 -27.29 16.27 -11.40
N LYS A 203 -26.85 16.07 -12.66
CA LYS A 203 -25.70 16.77 -13.24
C LYS A 203 -26.00 17.08 -14.71
N PRO A 204 -26.73 18.18 -15.01
CA PRO A 204 -27.10 18.52 -16.36
C PRO A 204 -25.87 18.76 -17.24
N SER A 205 -25.92 18.27 -18.48
CA SER A 205 -24.91 18.48 -19.51
C SER A 205 -25.40 19.60 -20.46
N PRO A 206 -24.51 20.41 -21.07
CA PRO A 206 -24.91 21.42 -22.05
C PRO A 206 -25.50 20.80 -23.32
N PHE A 207 -25.27 19.56 -23.61
CA PHE A 207 -25.88 18.83 -24.72
C PHE A 207 -26.23 17.38 -24.33
N CYS A 208 -27.23 16.81 -24.99
CA CYS A 208 -27.69 15.44 -24.79
C CYS A 208 -28.02 14.82 -26.14
N ILE A 209 -27.51 13.62 -26.39
CA ILE A 209 -27.78 12.85 -27.61
C ILE A 209 -28.75 11.72 -27.24
N LEU A 210 -29.85 11.65 -27.97
CA LEU A 210 -30.89 10.65 -27.80
C LEU A 210 -31.02 9.86 -29.12
N ASP A 211 -30.78 8.57 -29.06
CA ASP A 211 -30.81 7.69 -30.23
C ASP A 211 -32.03 6.76 -30.15
N GLU A 212 -33.00 6.96 -31.08
CA GLU A 212 -34.24 6.21 -31.21
C GLU A 212 -35.03 5.98 -29.91
N VAL A 213 -34.95 6.88 -28.94
CA VAL A 213 -35.63 6.76 -27.65
C VAL A 213 -37.17 6.84 -27.76
N ASP A 214 -37.66 7.40 -28.84
CA ASP A 214 -39.08 7.57 -29.17
C ASP A 214 -39.67 6.38 -29.96
N ALA A 215 -38.86 5.43 -30.45
CA ALA A 215 -39.31 4.29 -31.23
C ALA A 215 -40.41 3.44 -30.56
N PRO A 216 -40.40 3.15 -29.23
CA PRO A 216 -41.46 2.39 -28.56
C PRO A 216 -42.66 3.21 -28.12
N LEU A 217 -42.70 4.56 -28.40
CA LEU A 217 -43.77 5.45 -28.01
C LEU A 217 -44.87 5.50 -29.06
N ASP A 218 -46.13 5.56 -28.63
CA ASP A 218 -47.23 5.94 -29.47
C ASP A 218 -47.32 7.47 -29.65
N ASP A 219 -48.13 7.92 -30.60
CA ASP A 219 -48.24 9.35 -30.97
C ASP A 219 -48.59 10.26 -29.75
N ASN A 220 -49.45 9.77 -28.84
CA ASN A 220 -49.81 10.51 -27.64
C ASN A 220 -48.62 10.65 -26.66
N ASN A 221 -47.84 9.60 -26.49
CA ASN A 221 -46.65 9.59 -25.64
C ASN A 221 -45.50 10.39 -26.29
N ILE A 222 -45.38 10.40 -27.62
CA ILE A 222 -44.42 11.27 -28.35
C ILE A 222 -44.77 12.74 -28.13
N ALA A 223 -46.04 13.13 -28.22
CA ALA A 223 -46.46 14.51 -27.94
C ALA A 223 -46.10 14.98 -26.51
N LYS A 224 -46.22 14.06 -25.54
CA LYS A 224 -45.79 14.33 -24.16
C LYS A 224 -44.27 14.43 -24.03
N PHE A 225 -43.52 13.54 -24.70
CA PHE A 225 -42.07 13.50 -24.74
C PHE A 225 -41.49 14.80 -25.32
N THR A 226 -41.94 15.21 -26.52
CA THR A 226 -41.47 16.42 -27.21
C THR A 226 -41.81 17.71 -26.41
N ARG A 227 -42.97 17.75 -25.75
CA ARG A 227 -43.36 18.88 -24.87
C ARG A 227 -42.41 19.01 -23.68
N VAL A 228 -42.00 17.89 -23.07
CA VAL A 228 -41.06 17.92 -21.93
C VAL A 228 -39.66 18.27 -22.41
N LEU A 229 -39.20 17.79 -23.57
CA LEU A 229 -37.94 18.21 -24.18
C LEU A 229 -37.88 19.71 -24.41
N GLY A 230 -38.98 20.31 -24.92
CA GLY A 230 -39.09 21.75 -25.10
C GLY A 230 -38.90 22.54 -23.80
N LYS A 231 -39.29 22.00 -22.64
CA LYS A 231 -39.03 22.67 -21.34
C LYS A 231 -37.55 22.67 -20.94
N PHE A 232 -36.80 21.68 -21.38
CA PHE A 232 -35.36 21.55 -21.05
C PHE A 232 -34.46 22.15 -22.16
N SER A 233 -34.95 22.39 -23.36
CA SER A 233 -34.18 22.91 -24.50
C SER A 233 -33.60 24.31 -24.26
N GLY A 234 -34.13 25.07 -23.31
CA GLY A 234 -33.59 26.38 -22.93
C GLY A 234 -32.22 26.32 -22.21
N GLN A 235 -31.87 25.18 -21.67
CA GLN A 235 -30.62 24.98 -20.92
C GLN A 235 -29.70 23.88 -21.53
N THR A 236 -30.25 23.03 -22.39
CA THR A 236 -29.56 21.89 -22.98
C THR A 236 -29.88 21.80 -24.47
N GLN A 237 -28.87 21.61 -25.29
CA GLN A 237 -29.03 21.27 -26.69
C GLN A 237 -29.30 19.75 -26.82
N PHE A 238 -30.50 19.42 -27.33
CA PHE A 238 -30.83 18.00 -27.64
C PHE A 238 -30.50 17.69 -29.09
N ILE A 239 -29.80 16.57 -29.29
CA ILE A 239 -29.56 15.98 -30.62
C ILE A 239 -30.30 14.66 -30.63
N ILE A 240 -31.32 14.53 -31.44
CA ILE A 240 -32.20 13.35 -31.48
C ILE A 240 -32.05 12.65 -32.83
N VAL A 241 -31.70 11.39 -32.79
CA VAL A 241 -31.76 10.50 -33.94
C VAL A 241 -33.11 9.81 -33.91
N THR A 242 -33.92 10.01 -34.92
CA THR A 242 -35.26 9.45 -34.96
C THR A 242 -35.76 9.26 -36.42
N HIS A 243 -36.68 8.36 -36.58
CA HIS A 243 -37.45 8.21 -37.83
C HIS A 243 -38.93 8.63 -37.65
N ASN A 244 -39.30 9.10 -36.46
CA ASN A 244 -40.67 9.51 -36.16
C ASN A 244 -40.95 10.95 -36.59
N LYS A 245 -42.03 11.14 -37.37
CA LYS A 245 -42.40 12.43 -37.90
C LYS A 245 -42.77 13.48 -36.85
N LEU A 246 -43.51 13.09 -35.82
CA LEU A 246 -43.92 13.95 -34.73
C LEU A 246 -42.73 14.51 -33.93
N THR A 247 -41.69 13.65 -33.74
CA THR A 247 -40.45 14.10 -33.10
C THR A 247 -39.68 15.04 -34.00
N MET A 248 -39.67 14.80 -35.32
CA MET A 248 -39.02 15.69 -36.30
C MET A 248 -39.71 17.06 -36.36
N GLU A 249 -41.05 17.09 -36.34
CA GLU A 249 -41.83 18.35 -36.35
C GLU A 249 -41.57 19.24 -35.13
N ALA A 250 -41.15 18.66 -34.00
CA ALA A 250 -40.83 19.40 -32.78
C ALA A 250 -39.40 19.97 -32.78
N ALA A 251 -38.57 19.65 -33.77
CA ALA A 251 -37.19 20.09 -33.86
C ALA A 251 -37.06 21.44 -34.52
N GLN A 252 -36.10 22.26 -34.12
CA GLN A 252 -35.76 23.54 -34.77
C GLN A 252 -34.90 23.33 -36.02
N PHE A 253 -34.07 22.32 -36.03
CA PHE A 253 -33.17 21.98 -37.13
C PHE A 253 -33.27 20.50 -37.45
N LEU A 254 -33.41 20.19 -38.73
CA LEU A 254 -33.37 18.79 -39.23
C LEU A 254 -32.11 18.54 -40.04
N TYR A 255 -31.46 17.43 -39.76
CA TYR A 255 -30.34 16.95 -40.55
C TYR A 255 -30.70 15.59 -41.12
N GLY A 256 -31.00 15.57 -42.43
CA GLY A 256 -31.28 14.33 -43.16
C GLY A 256 -29.98 13.71 -43.64
N VAL A 257 -29.83 12.40 -43.45
CA VAL A 257 -28.72 11.63 -44.03
C VAL A 257 -29.26 10.83 -45.23
N THR A 258 -28.74 11.11 -46.41
CA THR A 258 -29.16 10.45 -47.67
C THR A 258 -27.97 9.92 -48.41
N MET A 259 -28.18 8.94 -49.30
CA MET A 259 -27.17 8.42 -50.20
C MET A 259 -27.58 8.75 -51.65
N ALA A 260 -26.96 9.82 -52.18
CA ALA A 260 -27.15 10.18 -53.60
C ALA A 260 -26.38 9.23 -54.56
N GLN A 261 -25.30 8.62 -54.07
CA GLN A 261 -24.49 7.59 -54.72
C GLN A 261 -24.33 6.41 -53.78
N SER A 262 -24.35 5.19 -54.28
CA SER A 262 -24.21 4.00 -53.45
C SER A 262 -22.91 4.05 -52.65
N GLY A 263 -23.03 3.92 -51.30
CA GLY A 263 -21.90 3.93 -50.39
C GLY A 263 -21.39 5.34 -49.94
N VAL A 264 -21.97 6.44 -50.49
CA VAL A 264 -21.57 7.80 -50.12
C VAL A 264 -22.75 8.53 -49.45
N SER A 265 -22.63 8.77 -48.14
CA SER A 265 -23.62 9.52 -47.37
C SER A 265 -23.47 11.04 -47.59
N LYS A 266 -24.60 11.73 -47.74
CA LYS A 266 -24.69 13.17 -47.86
C LYS A 266 -25.63 13.71 -46.77
N ILE A 267 -25.22 14.76 -46.08
CA ILE A 267 -26.05 15.45 -45.10
C ILE A 267 -26.77 16.57 -45.78
N VAL A 268 -28.08 16.71 -45.51
CA VAL A 268 -28.93 17.79 -45.94
C VAL A 268 -29.54 18.41 -44.68
N SER A 269 -29.42 19.72 -44.49
CA SER A 269 -29.97 20.42 -43.33
C SER A 269 -31.15 21.29 -43.78
N VAL A 270 -32.16 21.33 -42.91
CA VAL A 270 -33.34 22.20 -43.02
C VAL A 270 -33.62 22.85 -41.70
N GLN A 271 -33.81 24.15 -41.69
CA GLN A 271 -34.33 24.87 -40.51
C GLN A 271 -35.84 24.94 -40.64
N LEU A 272 -36.51 24.58 -39.55
CA LEU A 272 -37.98 24.70 -39.47
C LEU A 272 -38.29 26.02 -38.76
N ASP A 273 -39.24 26.78 -39.28
CA ASP A 273 -39.69 28.05 -38.73
C ASP A 273 -40.65 27.88 -37.54
#